data_f733e3545cb38a0cefa5b033755f0528
#
_entry.id   f733e3545cb38a0cefa5b033755f0528
#
_cell.length_a   1.000
_cell.length_b   1.000
_cell.length_c   1.000
_cell.angle_alpha   90.00
_cell.angle_beta   90.00
_cell.angle_gamma   90.00
#
_symmetry.space_group_name_H-M   'P 1'
#
loop_
_entity.id
_entity.type
_entity.pdbx_description
1 polymer ?
#
loop_
_entity_poly.entity_id
_entity_poly.type
_entity_poly.pdbx_seq_one_letter_code
_entity_poly.pdbx_strand_id
1 'polypeptide(L)' 'MKNKIKELRVKLGMTQEELADKANVRRETVVFLEQGKYNPSLKLAHDVAKALKSKIDDIFFFED' A
#
# COMPACT_ATOMS: atom_id res chain seq x y z
N MET A 1 5.29 -10.48 -0.30
CA MET A 1 3.86 -10.52 0.02
C MET A 1 3.05 -9.98 -1.14
N LYS A 2 2.04 -10.70 -1.59
CA LYS A 2 1.17 -10.22 -2.66
C LYS A 2 0.21 -9.16 -2.14
N ASN A 3 -0.07 -8.16 -2.95
CA ASN A 3 -0.98 -7.10 -2.56
C ASN A 3 -1.61 -6.43 -3.78
N LYS A 4 -2.64 -5.64 -3.53
CA LYS A 4 -3.35 -4.87 -4.56
C LYS A 4 -3.11 -3.37 -4.44
N ILE A 5 -2.00 -2.96 -3.84
CA ILE A 5 -1.73 -1.54 -3.61
C ILE A 5 -1.73 -0.77 -4.92
N LYS A 6 -0.96 -1.22 -5.91
CA LYS A 6 -0.86 -0.53 -7.20
C LYS A 6 -2.21 -0.45 -7.89
N GLU A 7 -2.94 -1.57 -7.92
CA GLU A 7 -4.25 -1.65 -8.56
C GLU A 7 -5.22 -0.64 -7.96
N LEU A 8 -5.31 -0.63 -6.63
CA LEU A 8 -6.22 0.28 -5.93
C LEU A 8 -5.77 1.74 -6.06
N ARG A 9 -4.46 1.97 -6.00
CA ARG A 9 -3.91 3.31 -6.17
C ARG A 9 -4.27 3.88 -7.55
N VAL A 10 -4.04 3.10 -8.59
CA VAL A 10 -4.35 3.52 -9.97
C VAL A 10 -5.85 3.76 -10.12
N LYS A 11 -6.66 2.90 -9.55
CA LYS A 11 -8.12 3.04 -9.58
C LYS A 11 -8.57 4.36 -8.95
N LEU A 12 -7.88 4.81 -7.91
CA LEU A 12 -8.19 6.08 -7.24
C LEU A 12 -7.49 7.29 -7.90
N GLY A 13 -6.74 7.06 -8.97
CA GLY A 13 -6.05 8.13 -9.67
C GLY A 13 -4.86 8.71 -8.92
N MET A 14 -4.25 7.94 -8.03
CA MET A 14 -3.11 8.41 -7.25
C MET A 14 -1.78 7.96 -7.83
N THR A 15 -0.78 8.86 -7.74
CA THR A 15 0.60 8.48 -8.02
C THR A 15 1.20 7.79 -6.80
N GLN A 16 2.35 7.14 -6.98
CA GLN A 16 3.08 6.55 -5.85
C GLN A 16 3.45 7.62 -4.82
N GLU A 17 3.84 8.79 -5.29
CA GLU A 17 4.19 9.89 -4.38
C GLU A 17 2.99 10.37 -3.58
N GLU A 18 1.85 10.49 -4.22
CA GLU A 18 0.62 10.88 -3.51
C GLU A 18 0.22 9.87 -2.45
N LEU A 19 0.32 8.58 -2.77
CA LEU A 19 0.04 7.56 -1.78
C LEU A 19 1.04 7.62 -0.62
N ALA A 20 2.33 7.82 -0.93
CA ALA A 20 3.37 7.93 0.08
C ALA A 20 3.08 9.10 1.03
N ASP A 21 2.69 10.24 0.48
CA ASP A 21 2.33 11.41 1.30
C ASP A 21 1.17 11.12 2.22
N LYS A 22 0.14 10.45 1.70
CA LYS A 22 -1.05 10.10 2.50
C LYS A 22 -0.73 9.10 3.59
N ALA A 23 0.17 8.17 3.32
CA ALA A 23 0.59 7.16 4.29
C ALA A 23 1.74 7.63 5.19
N ASN A 24 2.22 8.84 4.95
CA ASN A 24 3.31 9.47 5.72
C ASN A 24 4.61 8.65 5.66
N VAL A 25 4.95 8.20 4.47
CA VAL A 25 6.20 7.47 4.22
C VAL A 25 6.86 8.01 2.95
N ARG A 26 8.05 7.51 2.65
CA ARG A 26 8.77 7.88 1.45
C ARG A 26 8.21 7.13 0.24
N ARG A 27 8.34 7.73 -0.94
CA ARG A 27 7.91 7.11 -2.19
C ARG A 27 8.55 5.73 -2.38
N GLU A 28 9.84 5.57 -2.05
CA GLU A 28 10.55 4.30 -2.18
C GLU A 28 9.87 3.19 -1.39
N THR A 29 9.32 3.52 -0.23
CA THR A 29 8.58 2.55 0.58
C THR A 29 7.37 2.04 -0.18
N VAL A 30 6.64 2.92 -0.85
CA VAL A 30 5.48 2.52 -1.67
C VAL A 30 5.94 1.64 -2.83
N VAL A 31 7.05 2.01 -3.48
CA VAL A 31 7.60 1.20 -4.59
C VAL A 31 7.88 -0.22 -4.12
N PHE A 32 8.57 -0.38 -2.99
CA PHE A 32 8.90 -1.70 -2.47
C PHE A 32 7.67 -2.48 -2.01
N LEU A 33 6.69 -1.78 -1.43
CA LEU A 33 5.43 -2.42 -1.06
C LEU A 33 4.72 -2.98 -2.28
N GLU A 34 4.63 -2.20 -3.36
CA GLU A 34 3.95 -2.63 -4.58
C GLU A 34 4.65 -3.81 -5.23
N GLN A 35 5.96 -3.92 -5.08
CA GLN A 35 6.74 -5.04 -5.60
C GLN A 35 6.65 -6.29 -4.73
N GLY A 36 6.03 -6.21 -3.57
CA GLY A 36 5.93 -7.33 -2.65
C GLY A 36 7.24 -7.65 -1.94
N LYS A 37 8.20 -6.74 -1.98
CA LYS A 37 9.54 -6.96 -1.40
C LYS A 37 9.67 -6.47 0.03
N TYR A 38 8.62 -5.88 0.56
CA TYR A 38 8.64 -5.28 1.88
C TYR A 38 7.38 -5.67 2.64
N ASN A 39 7.57 -6.23 3.83
CA ASN A 39 6.46 -6.58 4.71
C ASN A 39 6.17 -5.40 5.63
N PRO A 40 5.05 -4.71 5.47
CA PRO A 40 4.78 -3.53 6.27
C PRO A 40 4.48 -3.88 7.73
N SER A 41 4.82 -2.95 8.62
CA SER A 41 4.34 -3.02 9.99
C SER A 41 2.81 -2.91 9.98
N LEU A 42 2.18 -3.28 11.10
CA LEU A 42 0.73 -3.15 11.22
C LEU A 42 0.29 -1.70 11.04
N LYS A 43 1.04 -0.76 11.62
CA LYS A 43 0.74 0.66 11.48
C LYS A 43 0.81 1.12 10.02
N LEU A 44 1.86 0.73 9.31
CA LEU A 44 2.01 1.11 7.91
C LEU A 44 0.90 0.49 7.06
N ALA A 45 0.58 -0.78 7.30
CA ALA A 45 -0.52 -1.44 6.58
C ALA A 45 -1.84 -0.70 6.80
N HIS A 46 -2.09 -0.27 8.04
CA HIS A 46 -3.28 0.50 8.38
C HIS A 46 -3.30 1.84 7.64
N ASP A 47 -2.18 2.56 7.66
CA ASP A 47 -2.10 3.87 7.02
C ASP A 47 -2.29 3.77 5.50
N VAL A 48 -1.72 2.75 4.88
CA VAL A 48 -1.90 2.49 3.45
C VAL A 48 -3.37 2.15 3.15
N ALA A 49 -3.97 1.29 3.97
CA ALA A 49 -5.37 0.91 3.80
C ALA A 49 -6.29 2.13 3.89
N LYS A 50 -6.04 2.99 4.86
CA LYS A 50 -6.81 4.22 5.03
C LYS A 50 -6.67 5.14 3.82
N ALA A 51 -5.44 5.30 3.31
CA ALA A 51 -5.17 6.13 2.13
C ALA A 51 -5.87 5.58 0.90
N LEU A 52 -5.99 4.27 0.78
CA LEU A 52 -6.63 3.60 -0.34
C LEU A 52 -8.12 3.39 -0.14
N LYS A 53 -8.67 3.85 0.98
CA LYS A 53 -10.09 3.71 1.33
C LYS A 53 -10.54 2.24 1.28
N SER A 54 -9.66 1.36 1.75
CA SER A 54 -9.87 -0.09 1.70
C SER A 54 -9.48 -0.71 3.05
N LYS A 55 -9.80 -1.98 3.22
CA LYS A 55 -9.42 -2.72 4.41
C LYS A 55 -8.09 -3.43 4.17
N ILE A 56 -7.33 -3.67 5.23
CA ILE A 56 -6.06 -4.41 5.13
C ILE A 56 -6.28 -5.74 4.43
N ASP A 57 -7.35 -6.45 4.76
CA ASP A 57 -7.65 -7.76 4.18
C ASP A 57 -7.93 -7.69 2.66
N ASP A 58 -8.37 -6.54 2.18
CA ASP A 58 -8.63 -6.35 0.75
C ASP A 58 -7.37 -5.99 -0.03
N ILE A 59 -6.30 -5.61 0.67
CA ILE A 59 -5.07 -5.11 0.06
C ILE A 59 -3.95 -6.15 0.11
N PHE A 60 -3.75 -6.76 1.28
CA PHE A 60 -2.64 -7.68 1.51
C PHE A 60 -3.13 -9.12 1.56
N PHE A 61 -2.40 -10.00 0.86
CA PHE A 61 -2.73 -11.42 0.82
C PHE A 61 -1.57 -12.22 1.38
N PHE A 62 -1.88 -13.10 2.31
CA PHE A 62 -0.90 -13.98 2.91
C PHE A 62 -0.96 -15.33 2.20
N GLU A 63 0.20 -15.82 1.79
CA GLU A 63 0.32 -17.13 1.18
C GLU A 63 0.70 -18.13 2.27
N ASP A 64 -0.04 -19.21 2.33
CA ASP A 64 0.26 -20.31 3.26
C ASP A 64 1.36 -21.21 2.71
#